data_7f102f971bd99df7bbf0c5451e400ac3
#
_entry.id   7f102f971bd99df7bbf0c5451e400ac3
#
_cell.length_a   1.000
_cell.length_b   1.000
_cell.length_c   1.000
_cell.angle_alpha   90.00
_cell.angle_beta   90.00
_cell.angle_gamma   90.00
#
_symmetry.space_group_name_H-M   'P 1'
#
loop_
_entity.id
_entity.type
_entity.pdbx_description
1 polymer ?
#
loop_
_entity_poly.entity_id
_entity_poly.type
_entity_poly.pdbx_seq_one_letter_code
_entity_poly.pdbx_strand_id
1 'polypeptide(L)'
;MRITDALRVATALLLACALGLAHAQSVEPSGSASPVLAPASDAPRIGVVTMGPGDVFWERFGHDAIVVDDGAPTGPTSYNFGFFDLAEDGFIGRFVRGEMEYMLVALPLEDDLRYYREVGRGARLQWLDLDPAQARSLAVALAENAKPENARYRYDYYTDNCASRVRDAIDRALGGQLRRQLDVRSSGDTYRTESVRLASPAAWMRVGFDLGLGPFADRPLTRWQQAFLPRRLADDLREATRADGRPLVAEEIELLPQRQAAEPVGRAPRLWP
;
A
#
# COMPACT_ATOMS: atom_id res chain seq x y z
N MET A 1 -15.86 16.37 9.98
CA MET A 1 -15.50 15.86 11.32
C MET A 1 -14.42 16.80 11.84
N ARG A 2 -14.66 17.45 12.96
CA ARG A 2 -13.80 18.56 13.42
C ARG A 2 -12.57 18.00 14.11
N ILE A 3 -11.39 18.53 13.78
CA ILE A 3 -10.06 18.19 14.30
C ILE A 3 -9.96 18.26 15.86
N THR A 4 -10.94 18.82 16.54
CA THR A 4 -10.98 18.97 17.99
C THR A 4 -11.27 17.68 18.77
N ASP A 5 -11.70 16.61 18.13
CA ASP A 5 -12.06 15.36 18.82
C ASP A 5 -10.90 14.36 18.93
N ALA A 6 -9.86 14.51 18.10
CA ALA A 6 -8.69 13.64 18.12
C ALA A 6 -7.70 13.92 19.26
N LEU A 7 -7.78 15.10 19.90
CA LEU A 7 -6.83 15.51 20.95
C LEU A 7 -7.31 15.17 22.39
N ARG A 8 -8.50 14.61 22.57
CA ARG A 8 -9.07 14.31 23.90
C ARG A 8 -8.97 12.87 24.37
N VAL A 9 -8.43 11.96 23.57
CA VAL A 9 -8.32 10.53 23.93
C VAL A 9 -6.95 10.16 24.54
N ALA A 10 -6.00 11.08 24.59
CA ALA A 10 -4.63 10.81 25.05
C ALA A 10 -4.40 10.94 26.56
N THR A 11 -5.43 11.15 27.40
CA THR A 11 -5.19 11.48 28.83
C THR A 11 -5.94 10.62 29.84
N ALA A 12 -6.30 9.39 29.53
CA ALA A 12 -6.96 8.53 30.54
C ALA A 12 -6.54 7.08 30.38
N LEU A 13 -5.32 6.69 30.80
CA LEU A 13 -4.99 5.31 31.22
C LEU A 13 -3.61 5.26 31.89
N LEU A 14 -3.54 5.80 33.10
CA LEU A 14 -2.51 5.46 34.07
C LEU A 14 -3.23 5.25 35.40
N LEU A 15 -3.43 4.01 35.84
CA LEU A 15 -3.43 3.48 37.21
C LEU A 15 -4.19 2.15 37.26
N ALA A 16 -3.47 1.06 37.34
CA ALA A 16 -3.79 -0.11 38.17
C ALA A 16 -2.73 -1.20 37.96
N CYS A 17 -1.65 -1.11 38.72
CA CYS A 17 -0.80 -2.26 39.05
C CYS A 17 -0.89 -2.46 40.54
N ALA A 18 -1.33 -3.64 40.96
CA ALA A 18 -0.69 -4.32 42.11
C ALA A 18 -1.39 -5.63 42.48
N LEU A 19 -0.57 -6.65 42.71
CA LEU A 19 -0.75 -7.79 43.62
C LEU A 19 -1.46 -9.07 43.10
N GLY A 20 -0.67 -10.10 42.98
CA GLY A 20 -1.05 -11.51 42.96
C GLY A 20 0.16 -12.43 42.89
N LEU A 21 0.80 -12.66 44.03
CA LEU A 21 1.88 -13.65 44.23
C LEU A 21 1.31 -15.07 44.47
N ALA A 22 2.09 -16.06 43.99
CA ALA A 22 2.22 -17.45 44.45
C ALA A 22 1.35 -18.51 43.77
N HIS A 23 1.96 -19.47 43.08
CA HIS A 23 2.41 -20.79 43.57
C HIS A 23 3.15 -21.52 42.45
N ALA A 24 4.40 -21.87 42.70
CA ALA A 24 5.19 -22.77 41.86
C ALA A 24 4.84 -24.22 42.21
N GLN A 25 4.45 -25.02 41.23
CA GLN A 25 4.55 -26.48 41.31
C GLN A 25 5.48 -26.96 40.19
N SER A 26 6.56 -27.58 40.60
CA SER A 26 7.56 -28.24 39.78
C SER A 26 6.99 -29.53 39.20
N VAL A 27 6.95 -29.62 37.86
CA VAL A 27 6.76 -30.86 37.13
C VAL A 27 8.01 -31.08 36.28
N GLU A 28 8.66 -32.22 36.51
CA GLU A 28 9.84 -32.68 35.77
C GLU A 28 9.51 -32.96 34.28
N PRO A 29 10.43 -32.72 33.34
CA PRO A 29 10.12 -32.81 31.92
C PRO A 29 10.40 -34.21 31.37
N SER A 30 9.37 -34.85 30.81
CA SER A 30 9.51 -35.94 29.84
C SER A 30 10.08 -35.38 28.55
N GLY A 31 11.23 -35.86 28.13
CA GLY A 31 11.91 -35.43 26.89
C GLY A 31 11.10 -35.68 25.63
N SER A 32 10.61 -34.64 25.04
CA SER A 32 10.27 -34.60 23.60
C SER A 32 11.25 -33.62 22.94
N ALA A 33 12.00 -34.11 21.94
CA ALA A 33 12.86 -33.27 21.13
C ALA A 33 12.01 -32.15 20.53
N SER A 34 12.18 -30.93 21.04
CA SER A 34 11.62 -29.73 20.41
C SER A 34 12.20 -29.62 19.01
N PRO A 35 11.39 -29.32 17.99
CA PRO A 35 11.94 -28.93 16.69
C PRO A 35 12.87 -27.74 16.92
N VAL A 36 14.12 -27.85 16.45
CA VAL A 36 15.06 -26.73 16.39
C VAL A 36 14.41 -25.69 15.50
N LEU A 37 13.71 -24.71 16.09
CA LEU A 37 13.32 -23.51 15.38
C LEU A 37 14.60 -22.88 14.83
N ALA A 38 14.72 -22.81 13.52
CA ALA A 38 15.74 -22.00 12.89
C ALA A 38 15.74 -20.63 13.56
N PRO A 39 16.91 -20.03 13.85
CA PRO A 39 16.96 -18.73 14.49
C PRO A 39 16.09 -17.78 13.68
N ALA A 40 15.13 -17.13 14.32
CA ALA A 40 14.33 -16.09 13.72
C ALA A 40 15.32 -15.11 13.07
N SER A 41 15.21 -14.90 11.78
CA SER A 41 16.05 -13.94 11.06
C SER A 41 15.81 -12.58 11.73
N ASP A 42 16.88 -11.90 12.20
CA ASP A 42 16.83 -10.52 12.72
C ASP A 42 16.39 -9.50 11.63
N ALA A 43 16.03 -9.96 10.46
CA ALA A 43 15.56 -9.14 9.36
C ALA A 43 14.04 -8.95 9.46
N PRO A 44 13.54 -7.73 9.22
CA PRO A 44 12.11 -7.48 9.21
C PRO A 44 11.44 -8.26 8.06
N ARG A 45 10.17 -8.63 8.26
CA ARG A 45 9.31 -9.08 7.17
C ARG A 45 8.79 -7.85 6.41
N ILE A 46 8.78 -7.94 5.09
CA ILE A 46 8.27 -6.87 4.22
C ILE A 46 7.03 -7.39 3.50
N GLY A 47 5.98 -6.59 3.53
CA GLY A 47 4.75 -6.86 2.79
C GLY A 47 4.25 -5.65 2.01
N VAL A 48 3.32 -5.89 1.10
CA VAL A 48 2.53 -4.85 0.44
C VAL A 48 1.08 -5.05 0.85
N VAL A 49 0.48 -4.01 1.40
CA VAL A 49 -0.96 -4.00 1.64
C VAL A 49 -1.64 -3.21 0.54
N THR A 50 -2.60 -3.85 -0.12
CA THR A 50 -3.44 -3.24 -1.16
C THR A 50 -4.84 -3.06 -0.61
N MET A 51 -5.29 -1.81 -0.56
CA MET A 51 -6.63 -1.42 -0.15
C MET A 51 -7.52 -1.25 -1.37
N GLY A 52 -8.69 -1.85 -1.31
CA GLY A 52 -9.69 -1.81 -2.37
C GLY A 52 -10.23 -0.41 -2.66
N PRO A 53 -10.97 -0.24 -3.76
CA PRO A 53 -11.59 1.04 -4.10
C PRO A 53 -12.62 1.48 -3.07
N GLY A 54 -12.82 2.79 -2.98
CA GLY A 54 -13.86 3.42 -2.17
C GLY A 54 -14.84 4.23 -3.01
N ASP A 55 -15.88 4.78 -2.37
CA ASP A 55 -16.91 5.56 -3.04
C ASP A 55 -16.52 7.02 -3.27
N VAL A 56 -15.56 7.53 -2.52
CA VAL A 56 -15.03 8.88 -2.68
C VAL A 56 -14.14 8.97 -3.92
N PHE A 57 -14.16 10.11 -4.60
CA PHE A 57 -13.46 10.35 -5.88
C PHE A 57 -12.01 9.84 -5.91
N TRP A 58 -11.19 10.25 -4.93
CA TRP A 58 -9.77 9.86 -4.87
C TRP A 58 -9.54 8.42 -4.39
N GLU A 59 -10.54 7.77 -3.84
CA GLU A 59 -10.45 6.38 -3.38
C GLU A 59 -10.76 5.35 -4.47
N ARG A 60 -11.32 5.79 -5.61
CA ARG A 60 -11.72 4.91 -6.71
C ARG A 60 -10.59 4.06 -7.27
N PHE A 61 -9.36 4.54 -7.14
CA PHE A 61 -8.18 3.87 -7.65
C PHE A 61 -7.58 2.85 -6.66
N GLY A 62 -8.12 2.75 -5.45
CA GLY A 62 -7.51 1.96 -4.39
C GLY A 62 -6.31 2.66 -3.76
N HIS A 63 -5.52 1.92 -2.96
CA HIS A 63 -4.30 2.42 -2.34
C HIS A 63 -3.32 1.28 -2.08
N ASP A 64 -2.02 1.56 -2.11
CA ASP A 64 -0.95 0.65 -1.70
C ASP A 64 -0.07 1.28 -0.64
N ALA A 65 0.35 0.44 0.33
CA ALA A 65 1.38 0.80 1.30
C ALA A 65 2.37 -0.37 1.48
N ILE A 66 3.60 -0.04 1.93
CA ILE A 66 4.57 -1.07 2.32
C ILE A 66 4.44 -1.31 3.81
N VAL A 67 4.34 -2.58 4.19
CA VAL A 67 4.30 -3.02 5.58
C VAL A 67 5.66 -3.57 5.99
N VAL A 68 6.18 -3.09 7.11
CA VAL A 68 7.41 -3.55 7.74
C VAL A 68 7.05 -4.14 9.10
N ASP A 69 7.33 -5.42 9.29
CA ASP A 69 7.19 -6.13 10.58
C ASP A 69 8.59 -6.49 11.09
N ASP A 70 9.07 -5.74 12.04
CA ASP A 70 10.35 -5.91 12.71
C ASP A 70 10.22 -6.64 14.06
N GLY A 71 9.03 -7.15 14.39
CA GLY A 71 8.73 -7.80 15.63
C GLY A 71 8.55 -6.84 16.81
N ALA A 72 8.40 -5.53 16.57
CA ALA A 72 8.17 -4.55 17.63
C ALA A 72 6.85 -4.82 18.36
N PRO A 73 6.76 -4.54 19.68
CA PRO A 73 5.53 -4.75 20.45
C PRO A 73 4.33 -3.93 19.95
N THR A 74 4.59 -2.86 19.22
CA THR A 74 3.57 -2.00 18.58
C THR A 74 2.95 -2.62 17.34
N GLY A 75 3.45 -3.78 16.92
CA GLY A 75 3.07 -4.43 15.67
C GLY A 75 3.70 -3.82 14.41
N PRO A 76 3.32 -4.33 13.23
CA PRO A 76 3.86 -3.86 11.96
C PRO A 76 3.58 -2.39 11.67
N THR A 77 4.51 -1.73 10.99
CA THR A 77 4.36 -0.35 10.52
C THR A 77 3.96 -0.32 9.04
N SER A 78 2.92 0.45 8.72
CA SER A 78 2.47 0.75 7.35
C SER A 78 3.08 2.05 6.86
N TYR A 79 3.77 2.02 5.72
CA TYR A 79 4.39 3.18 5.05
C TYR A 79 3.53 3.59 3.85
N ASN A 80 2.80 4.69 4.01
CA ASN A 80 1.78 5.18 3.10
C ASN A 80 2.30 6.35 2.28
N PHE A 81 2.54 6.15 0.98
CA PHE A 81 2.80 7.23 0.04
C PHE A 81 1.49 7.86 -0.41
N GLY A 82 1.48 9.16 -0.63
CA GLY A 82 0.31 9.84 -1.17
C GLY A 82 -0.61 10.46 -0.12
N PHE A 83 -0.13 10.65 1.11
CA PHE A 83 -0.87 11.41 2.10
C PHE A 83 -0.87 12.90 1.73
N PHE A 84 -2.04 13.53 1.83
CA PHE A 84 -2.21 14.96 1.56
C PHE A 84 -3.17 15.58 2.56
N ASP A 85 -3.00 16.87 2.83
CA ASP A 85 -3.88 17.64 3.70
C ASP A 85 -4.72 18.63 2.88
N LEU A 86 -6.02 18.38 2.80
CA LEU A 86 -6.98 19.28 2.13
C LEU A 86 -7.10 20.64 2.81
N ALA A 87 -6.72 20.76 4.08
CA ALA A 87 -6.78 21.98 4.84
C ALA A 87 -5.50 22.85 4.68
N GLU A 88 -4.49 22.33 3.94
CA GLU A 88 -3.27 23.10 3.70
C GLU A 88 -3.54 24.34 2.85
N ASP A 89 -3.00 25.48 3.29
CA ASP A 89 -3.17 26.77 2.60
C ASP A 89 -2.73 26.68 1.13
N GLY A 90 -3.61 27.14 0.23
CA GLY A 90 -3.34 27.16 -1.21
C GLY A 90 -3.45 25.82 -1.91
N PHE A 91 -3.93 24.75 -1.23
CA PHE A 91 -4.11 23.40 -1.80
C PHE A 91 -4.84 23.43 -3.15
N ILE A 92 -6.02 24.06 -3.23
CA ILE A 92 -6.81 24.13 -4.49
C ILE A 92 -6.01 24.84 -5.60
N GLY A 93 -5.31 25.92 -5.27
CA GLY A 93 -4.47 26.64 -6.23
C GLY A 93 -3.34 25.77 -6.79
N ARG A 94 -2.67 25.00 -5.95
CA ARG A 94 -1.65 24.02 -6.38
C ARG A 94 -2.26 22.88 -7.20
N PHE A 95 -3.41 22.37 -6.78
CA PHE A 95 -4.14 21.35 -7.51
C PHE A 95 -4.42 21.78 -8.96
N VAL A 96 -4.98 22.97 -9.16
CA VAL A 96 -5.30 23.51 -10.49
C VAL A 96 -4.03 23.70 -11.35
N ARG A 97 -2.89 24.03 -10.73
CA ARG A 97 -1.62 24.19 -11.44
C ARG A 97 -0.85 22.86 -11.65
N GLY A 98 -1.36 21.74 -11.10
CA GLY A 98 -0.65 20.46 -11.12
C GLY A 98 0.60 20.44 -10.22
N GLU A 99 0.65 21.28 -9.20
CA GLU A 99 1.75 21.41 -8.23
C GLU A 99 1.39 20.70 -6.92
N MET A 100 0.97 19.45 -7.01
CA MET A 100 0.54 18.68 -5.83
C MET A 100 1.75 18.19 -5.04
N GLU A 101 1.84 18.58 -3.79
CA GLU A 101 2.80 18.04 -2.83
C GLU A 101 2.10 17.07 -1.89
N TYR A 102 2.58 15.85 -1.86
CA TYR A 102 2.12 14.78 -0.99
C TYR A 102 3.28 14.30 -0.13
N MET A 103 2.98 13.48 0.87
CA MET A 103 4.02 12.97 1.76
C MET A 103 3.87 11.47 2.02
N LEU A 104 4.99 10.87 2.43
CA LEU A 104 5.02 9.56 3.03
C LEU A 104 4.68 9.67 4.53
N VAL A 105 3.74 8.86 4.99
CA VAL A 105 3.37 8.75 6.41
C VAL A 105 3.57 7.32 6.89
N ALA A 106 4.22 7.15 8.03
CA ALA A 106 4.35 5.87 8.71
C ALA A 106 3.35 5.77 9.87
N LEU A 107 2.54 4.72 9.90
CA LEU A 107 1.51 4.48 10.90
C LEU A 107 1.59 3.04 11.41
N PRO A 108 1.19 2.73 12.64
CA PRO A 108 0.87 1.35 13.01
C PRO A 108 -0.16 0.77 12.04
N LEU A 109 0.08 -0.43 11.51
CA LEU A 109 -0.79 -1.06 10.52
C LEU A 109 -2.26 -1.16 11.00
N GLU A 110 -2.48 -1.44 12.27
CA GLU A 110 -3.85 -1.54 12.81
C GLU A 110 -4.57 -0.19 12.83
N ASP A 111 -3.85 0.91 13.07
CA ASP A 111 -4.41 2.25 13.01
C ASP A 111 -4.79 2.65 11.59
N ASP A 112 -3.95 2.28 10.62
CA ASP A 112 -4.22 2.48 9.19
C ASP A 112 -5.45 1.67 8.76
N LEU A 113 -5.53 0.39 9.11
CA LEU A 113 -6.66 -0.48 8.77
C LEU A 113 -7.98 -0.08 9.44
N ARG A 114 -7.94 0.66 10.53
CA ARG A 114 -9.16 1.09 11.24
C ARG A 114 -10.07 1.91 10.34
N TYR A 115 -9.52 2.89 9.63
CA TYR A 115 -10.28 3.68 8.67
C TYR A 115 -10.93 2.81 7.58
N TYR A 116 -10.17 1.90 6.97
CA TYR A 116 -10.69 1.03 5.89
C TYR A 116 -11.77 0.07 6.40
N ARG A 117 -11.65 -0.41 7.64
CA ARG A 117 -12.66 -1.25 8.31
C ARG A 117 -13.97 -0.47 8.52
N GLU A 118 -13.88 0.77 9.00
CA GLU A 118 -15.04 1.64 9.27
C GLU A 118 -15.81 1.97 7.99
N VAL A 119 -15.11 2.28 6.91
CA VAL A 119 -15.75 2.61 5.63
C VAL A 119 -16.07 1.38 4.77
N GLY A 120 -15.69 0.18 5.18
CA GLY A 120 -16.00 -1.07 4.47
C GLY A 120 -15.16 -1.32 3.22
N ARG A 121 -13.96 -0.72 3.12
CA ARG A 121 -12.99 -1.03 2.05
C ARG A 121 -12.17 -2.25 2.43
N GLY A 122 -11.97 -3.14 1.46
CA GLY A 122 -11.14 -4.34 1.64
C GLY A 122 -9.66 -4.01 1.75
N ALA A 123 -8.90 -4.88 2.41
CA ALA A 123 -7.45 -4.82 2.47
C ALA A 123 -6.84 -6.22 2.35
N ARG A 124 -5.83 -6.36 1.52
CA ARG A 124 -5.10 -7.61 1.28
C ARG A 124 -3.62 -7.37 1.43
N LEU A 125 -2.95 -8.22 2.19
CA LEU A 125 -1.52 -8.16 2.47
C LEU A 125 -0.80 -9.28 1.74
N GLN A 126 0.24 -8.94 0.98
CA GLN A 126 1.17 -9.86 0.32
C GLN A 126 2.53 -9.75 1.02
N TRP A 127 2.94 -10.79 1.74
CA TRP A 127 4.28 -10.90 2.29
C TRP A 127 5.27 -11.31 1.21
N LEU A 128 6.37 -10.57 1.11
CA LEU A 128 7.39 -10.79 0.09
C LEU A 128 8.51 -11.69 0.59
N ASP A 129 8.96 -12.62 -0.26
CA ASP A 129 10.15 -13.45 -0.03
C ASP A 129 11.41 -12.66 -0.43
N LEU A 130 11.84 -11.74 0.42
CA LEU A 130 13.07 -10.97 0.25
C LEU A 130 14.22 -11.61 1.01
N ASP A 131 15.44 -11.46 0.48
CA ASP A 131 16.64 -11.82 1.25
C ASP A 131 16.76 -10.90 2.48
N PRO A 132 17.34 -11.39 3.60
CA PRO A 132 17.50 -10.59 4.81
C PRO A 132 18.19 -9.24 4.61
N ALA A 133 19.13 -9.15 3.66
CA ALA A 133 19.80 -7.90 3.32
C ALA A 133 18.89 -6.95 2.56
N GLN A 134 18.10 -7.46 1.62
CA GLN A 134 17.11 -6.69 0.86
C GLN A 134 16.04 -6.12 1.79
N ALA A 135 15.49 -6.96 2.69
CA ALA A 135 14.47 -6.56 3.65
C ALA A 135 14.96 -5.44 4.59
N ARG A 136 16.16 -5.60 5.17
CA ARG A 136 16.78 -4.55 6.00
C ARG A 136 17.03 -3.25 5.24
N SER A 137 17.59 -3.35 4.02
CA SER A 137 17.87 -2.18 3.20
C SER A 137 16.59 -1.40 2.86
N LEU A 138 15.51 -2.11 2.52
CA LEU A 138 14.21 -1.49 2.21
C LEU A 138 13.61 -0.84 3.47
N ALA A 139 13.62 -1.51 4.61
CA ALA A 139 13.10 -0.96 5.87
C ALA A 139 13.84 0.32 6.28
N VAL A 140 15.19 0.32 6.20
CA VAL A 140 16.00 1.52 6.48
C VAL A 140 15.68 2.65 5.50
N ALA A 141 15.56 2.36 4.20
CA ALA A 141 15.23 3.37 3.19
C ALA A 141 13.83 3.99 3.42
N LEU A 142 12.85 3.19 3.83
CA LEU A 142 11.51 3.67 4.16
C LEU A 142 11.52 4.55 5.41
N ALA A 143 12.20 4.12 6.46
CA ALA A 143 12.34 4.91 7.70
C ALA A 143 13.04 6.25 7.44
N GLU A 144 14.08 6.26 6.61
CA GLU A 144 14.77 7.49 6.20
C GLU A 144 13.85 8.40 5.37
N ASN A 145 13.08 7.82 4.43
CA ASN A 145 12.15 8.59 3.61
C ASN A 145 10.96 9.13 4.41
N ALA A 146 10.56 8.49 5.52
CA ALA A 146 9.46 8.94 6.37
C ALA A 146 9.85 10.11 7.31
N LYS A 147 11.12 10.49 7.37
CA LYS A 147 11.55 11.68 8.13
C LYS A 147 10.93 12.94 7.55
N PRO A 148 10.54 13.93 8.38
CA PRO A 148 9.87 15.16 7.91
C PRO A 148 10.56 15.87 6.76
N GLU A 149 11.89 15.91 6.79
CA GLU A 149 12.73 16.54 5.75
C GLU A 149 12.74 15.79 4.41
N ASN A 150 12.42 14.48 4.41
CA ASN A 150 12.46 13.61 3.22
C ASN A 150 11.08 13.16 2.76
N ALA A 151 10.03 13.35 3.59
CA ALA A 151 8.73 12.74 3.36
C ALA A 151 7.96 13.38 2.19
N ARG A 152 8.17 14.68 1.93
CA ARG A 152 7.42 15.41 0.91
C ARG A 152 7.94 15.13 -0.49
N TYR A 153 7.01 15.04 -1.45
CA TYR A 153 7.34 14.86 -2.86
C TYR A 153 6.24 15.42 -3.78
N ARG A 154 6.62 15.71 -5.04
CA ARG A 154 5.66 16.12 -6.05
C ARG A 154 4.90 14.88 -6.54
N TYR A 155 3.60 14.89 -6.37
CA TYR A 155 2.73 13.78 -6.77
C TYR A 155 2.33 13.89 -8.25
N ASP A 156 2.37 12.76 -8.95
CA ASP A 156 1.80 12.61 -10.29
C ASP A 156 0.91 11.36 -10.33
N TYR A 157 -0.32 11.53 -10.77
CA TYR A 157 -1.34 10.49 -10.75
C TYR A 157 -0.94 9.19 -11.44
N TYR A 158 -0.11 9.26 -12.47
CA TYR A 158 0.25 8.13 -13.32
C TYR A 158 1.68 7.64 -13.10
N THR A 159 2.58 8.54 -12.81
CA THR A 159 4.02 8.23 -12.82
C THR A 159 4.68 8.31 -11.45
N ASP A 160 4.08 9.01 -10.48
CA ASP A 160 4.64 9.17 -9.13
C ASP A 160 3.54 9.20 -8.06
N ASN A 161 2.80 8.10 -7.93
CA ASN A 161 1.70 7.91 -6.98
C ASN A 161 2.03 6.84 -5.92
N CYS A 162 1.05 6.48 -5.06
CA CYS A 162 1.24 5.47 -4.01
C CYS A 162 1.74 4.13 -4.58
N ALA A 163 1.07 3.59 -5.60
CA ALA A 163 1.42 2.29 -6.16
C ALA A 163 2.77 2.31 -6.91
N SER A 164 3.04 3.35 -7.72
CA SER A 164 4.31 3.47 -8.42
C SER A 164 5.50 3.62 -7.46
N ARG A 165 5.34 4.35 -6.34
CA ARG A 165 6.38 4.47 -5.31
C ARG A 165 6.62 3.17 -4.57
N VAL A 166 5.56 2.42 -4.24
CA VAL A 166 5.67 1.06 -3.68
C VAL A 166 6.41 0.14 -4.65
N ARG A 167 5.98 0.10 -5.92
CA ARG A 167 6.64 -0.64 -7.01
C ARG A 167 8.13 -0.33 -7.10
N ASP A 168 8.47 0.96 -7.16
CA ASP A 168 9.84 1.43 -7.35
C ASP A 168 10.73 1.15 -6.12
N ALA A 169 10.17 1.18 -4.91
CA ALA A 169 10.87 0.81 -3.69
C ALA A 169 11.21 -0.68 -3.66
N ILE A 170 10.24 -1.53 -4.04
CA ILE A 170 10.44 -2.98 -4.15
C ILE A 170 11.45 -3.30 -5.26
N ASP A 171 11.34 -2.68 -6.43
CA ASP A 171 12.25 -2.90 -7.55
C ASP A 171 13.70 -2.53 -7.19
N ARG A 172 13.91 -1.43 -6.46
CA ARG A 172 15.24 -1.07 -5.95
C ARG A 172 15.80 -2.12 -5.00
N ALA A 173 14.97 -2.65 -4.09
CA ALA A 173 15.40 -3.72 -3.17
C ALA A 173 15.77 -5.00 -3.93
N LEU A 174 15.10 -5.29 -5.05
CA LEU A 174 15.35 -6.42 -5.93
C LEU A 174 16.42 -6.16 -6.99
N GLY A 175 17.12 -5.02 -6.97
CA GLY A 175 18.16 -4.69 -7.96
C GLY A 175 17.64 -4.55 -9.39
N GLY A 176 16.44 -4.00 -9.57
CA GLY A 176 15.82 -3.77 -10.88
C GLY A 176 15.17 -5.00 -11.50
N GLN A 177 14.99 -6.09 -10.75
CA GLN A 177 14.47 -7.35 -11.28
C GLN A 177 12.99 -7.29 -11.59
N LEU A 178 12.19 -6.61 -10.77
CA LEU A 178 10.75 -6.46 -10.99
C LEU A 178 10.49 -5.70 -12.31
N ARG A 179 11.21 -4.62 -12.53
CA ARG A 179 11.10 -3.84 -13.78
C ARG A 179 11.41 -4.67 -15.00
N ARG A 180 12.48 -5.48 -14.98
CA ARG A 180 12.82 -6.35 -16.11
C ARG A 180 11.72 -7.34 -16.46
N GLN A 181 10.92 -7.80 -15.49
CA GLN A 181 9.80 -8.70 -15.71
C GLN A 181 8.55 -7.97 -16.22
N LEU A 182 8.33 -6.74 -15.76
CA LEU A 182 7.11 -5.98 -16.07
C LEU A 182 7.24 -5.00 -17.24
N ASP A 183 8.47 -4.68 -17.68
CA ASP A 183 8.68 -3.74 -18.78
C ASP A 183 8.43 -4.39 -20.16
N VAL A 184 7.30 -5.06 -20.27
CA VAL A 184 6.77 -5.70 -21.46
C VAL A 184 5.48 -5.02 -21.88
N ARG A 185 5.09 -5.16 -23.14
CA ARG A 185 3.83 -4.58 -23.62
C ARG A 185 2.64 -5.22 -22.90
N SER A 186 1.71 -4.38 -22.50
CA SER A 186 0.42 -4.81 -21.97
C SER A 186 -0.54 -5.25 -23.09
N SER A 187 -1.76 -5.61 -22.67
CA SER A 187 -2.88 -5.94 -23.57
C SER A 187 -3.41 -4.76 -24.41
N GLY A 188 -2.73 -3.61 -24.42
CA GLY A 188 -3.12 -2.40 -25.13
C GLY A 188 -3.95 -1.42 -24.29
N ASP A 189 -3.95 -1.59 -22.97
CA ASP A 189 -4.55 -0.63 -22.05
C ASP A 189 -3.70 0.65 -22.00
N THR A 190 -4.37 1.77 -21.73
CA THR A 190 -3.78 3.10 -21.64
C THR A 190 -4.17 3.74 -20.31
N TYR A 191 -3.52 4.85 -19.93
CA TYR A 191 -3.96 5.60 -18.74
C TYR A 191 -5.42 6.02 -18.85
N ARG A 192 -5.89 6.44 -20.04
CA ARG A 192 -7.29 6.79 -20.26
C ARG A 192 -8.21 5.59 -20.06
N THR A 193 -7.93 4.45 -20.69
CA THR A 193 -8.83 3.28 -20.60
C THR A 193 -8.96 2.78 -19.17
N GLU A 194 -7.86 2.76 -18.40
CA GLU A 194 -7.86 2.36 -17.00
C GLU A 194 -8.58 3.39 -16.11
N SER A 195 -8.33 4.70 -16.32
CA SER A 195 -9.03 5.76 -15.55
C SER A 195 -10.53 5.76 -15.81
N VAL A 196 -10.94 5.64 -17.07
CA VAL A 196 -12.36 5.54 -17.47
C VAL A 196 -13.01 4.28 -16.92
N ARG A 197 -12.30 3.14 -16.90
CA ARG A 197 -12.77 1.88 -16.31
C ARG A 197 -13.07 2.05 -14.82
N LEU A 198 -12.13 2.58 -14.05
CA LEU A 198 -12.29 2.78 -12.60
C LEU A 198 -13.32 3.84 -12.25
N ALA A 199 -13.44 4.87 -13.07
CA ALA A 199 -14.44 5.92 -12.92
C ALA A 199 -15.85 5.49 -13.39
N SER A 200 -15.99 4.35 -14.09
CA SER A 200 -17.25 3.95 -14.76
C SER A 200 -18.49 3.87 -13.86
N PRO A 201 -18.40 3.54 -12.55
CA PRO A 201 -19.55 3.58 -11.66
C PRO A 201 -20.14 4.99 -11.49
N ALA A 202 -19.36 6.06 -11.71
CA ALA A 202 -19.80 7.45 -11.63
C ALA A 202 -19.76 8.10 -13.03
N ALA A 203 -20.91 8.26 -13.68
CA ALA A 203 -21.00 8.73 -15.06
C ALA A 203 -20.26 10.05 -15.31
N TRP A 204 -20.39 11.02 -14.38
CA TRP A 204 -19.72 12.32 -14.50
C TRP A 204 -18.18 12.21 -14.45
N MET A 205 -17.64 11.30 -13.61
CA MET A 205 -16.19 11.03 -13.54
C MET A 205 -15.69 10.38 -14.81
N ARG A 206 -16.43 9.39 -15.30
CA ARG A 206 -16.12 8.70 -16.55
C ARG A 206 -16.00 9.68 -17.72
N VAL A 207 -17.01 10.54 -17.89
CA VAL A 207 -16.99 11.59 -18.93
C VAL A 207 -15.86 12.57 -18.69
N GLY A 208 -15.63 12.99 -17.44
CA GLY A 208 -14.54 13.90 -17.09
C GLY A 208 -13.15 13.35 -17.43
N PHE A 209 -12.88 12.09 -17.14
CA PHE A 209 -11.61 11.45 -17.54
C PHE A 209 -11.50 11.26 -19.06
N ASP A 210 -12.60 10.84 -19.70
CA ASP A 210 -12.57 10.59 -21.16
C ASP A 210 -12.30 11.87 -21.96
N LEU A 211 -12.89 13.00 -21.57
CA LEU A 211 -12.72 14.28 -22.23
C LEU A 211 -11.52 15.09 -21.73
N GLY A 212 -11.21 14.99 -20.44
CA GLY A 212 -10.21 15.85 -19.79
C GLY A 212 -8.76 15.39 -19.96
N LEU A 213 -8.53 14.09 -20.19
CA LEU A 213 -7.17 13.58 -20.37
C LEU A 213 -6.62 13.93 -21.77
N GLY A 214 -5.40 14.45 -21.80
CA GLY A 214 -4.69 14.75 -23.04
C GLY A 214 -4.17 13.52 -23.78
N PRO A 215 -3.56 13.69 -24.97
CA PRO A 215 -3.06 12.58 -25.80
C PRO A 215 -2.00 11.69 -25.16
N PHE A 216 -1.30 12.18 -24.14
CA PHE A 216 -0.35 11.38 -23.35
C PHE A 216 -1.03 10.15 -22.76
N ALA A 217 -2.30 10.27 -22.33
CA ALA A 217 -3.06 9.20 -21.72
C ALA A 217 -3.49 8.08 -22.69
N ASP A 218 -3.29 8.24 -23.98
CA ASP A 218 -3.70 7.28 -25.02
C ASP A 218 -2.60 6.32 -25.46
N ARG A 219 -1.40 6.45 -24.89
CA ARG A 219 -0.28 5.57 -25.24
C ARG A 219 -0.47 4.20 -24.59
N PRO A 220 -0.27 3.10 -25.36
CA PRO A 220 -0.27 1.75 -24.78
C PRO A 220 0.78 1.62 -23.70
N LEU A 221 0.38 1.08 -22.54
CA LEU A 221 1.21 0.93 -21.36
C LEU A 221 1.92 -0.43 -21.34
N THR A 222 3.12 -0.47 -20.79
CA THR A 222 3.72 -1.72 -20.34
C THR A 222 3.08 -2.15 -19.01
N ARG A 223 3.27 -3.41 -18.58
CA ARG A 223 2.82 -3.85 -17.24
C ARG A 223 3.45 -2.99 -16.14
N TRP A 224 4.72 -2.63 -16.28
CA TRP A 224 5.39 -1.69 -15.37
C TRP A 224 4.63 -0.37 -15.22
N GLN A 225 4.17 0.19 -16.32
CA GLN A 225 3.39 1.42 -16.32
C GLN A 225 1.97 1.22 -15.78
N GLN A 226 1.33 0.07 -16.07
CA GLN A 226 0.00 -0.27 -15.53
C GLN A 226 0.01 -0.44 -14.00
N ALA A 227 1.14 -0.80 -13.41
CA ALA A 227 1.35 -0.87 -11.97
C ALA A 227 1.30 0.50 -11.25
N PHE A 228 0.80 1.57 -11.92
CA PHE A 228 0.33 2.78 -11.25
C PHE A 228 -0.99 2.52 -10.50
N LEU A 229 -1.67 1.44 -10.81
CA LEU A 229 -2.88 1.00 -10.13
C LEU A 229 -2.55 -0.04 -9.06
N PRO A 230 -3.03 0.14 -7.83
CA PRO A 230 -2.79 -0.78 -6.72
C PRO A 230 -3.10 -2.23 -7.05
N ARG A 231 -4.27 -2.50 -7.62
CA ARG A 231 -4.65 -3.86 -7.98
C ARG A 231 -3.73 -4.47 -9.05
N ARG A 232 -3.31 -3.67 -10.05
CA ARG A 232 -2.38 -4.14 -11.09
C ARG A 232 -1.03 -4.50 -10.50
N LEU A 233 -0.53 -3.64 -9.59
CA LEU A 233 0.70 -3.94 -8.86
C LEU A 233 0.57 -5.22 -8.03
N ALA A 234 -0.52 -5.41 -7.29
CA ALA A 234 -0.74 -6.62 -6.51
C ALA A 234 -0.79 -7.89 -7.39
N ASP A 235 -1.45 -7.82 -8.55
CA ASP A 235 -1.50 -8.94 -9.50
C ASP A 235 -0.11 -9.22 -10.09
N ASP A 236 0.66 -8.16 -10.43
CA ASP A 236 2.03 -8.27 -10.95
C ASP A 236 3.01 -8.86 -9.91
N LEU A 237 2.91 -8.45 -8.64
CA LEU A 237 3.72 -9.02 -7.56
C LEU A 237 3.47 -10.51 -7.36
N ARG A 238 2.20 -10.95 -7.49
CA ARG A 238 1.81 -12.37 -7.36
C ARG A 238 2.43 -13.24 -8.46
N GLU A 239 2.58 -12.69 -9.66
CA GLU A 239 3.18 -13.38 -10.81
C GLU A 239 4.71 -13.26 -10.85
N ALA A 240 5.27 -12.26 -10.17
CA ALA A 240 6.70 -12.00 -10.20
C ALA A 240 7.51 -13.09 -9.50
N THR A 241 8.73 -13.28 -9.99
CA THR A 241 9.67 -14.24 -9.44
C THR A 241 10.96 -13.56 -8.97
N ARG A 242 11.62 -14.18 -8.02
CA ARG A 242 12.96 -13.85 -7.57
C ARG A 242 14.02 -14.31 -8.60
N ALA A 243 15.27 -13.89 -8.41
CA ALA A 243 16.39 -14.27 -9.27
C ALA A 243 16.64 -15.79 -9.32
N ASP A 244 16.27 -16.50 -8.27
CA ASP A 244 16.36 -17.96 -8.17
C ASP A 244 15.14 -18.71 -8.75
N GLY A 245 14.16 -17.98 -9.31
CA GLY A 245 12.95 -18.52 -9.92
C GLY A 245 11.82 -18.79 -8.93
N ARG A 246 12.00 -18.61 -7.62
CA ARG A 246 10.93 -18.76 -6.63
C ARG A 246 9.93 -17.60 -6.74
N PRO A 247 8.65 -17.80 -6.36
CA PRO A 247 7.68 -16.71 -6.29
C PRO A 247 8.16 -15.57 -5.39
N LEU A 248 7.89 -14.33 -5.80
CA LEU A 248 8.20 -13.15 -4.99
C LEU A 248 7.24 -13.03 -3.79
N VAL A 249 5.96 -13.38 -3.96
CA VAL A 249 4.98 -13.39 -2.87
C VAL A 249 5.04 -14.75 -2.17
N ALA A 250 5.42 -14.74 -0.89
CA ALA A 250 5.48 -15.93 -0.06
C ALA A 250 4.12 -16.31 0.54
N GLU A 251 3.31 -15.30 0.87
CA GLU A 251 2.02 -15.48 1.54
C GLU A 251 1.10 -14.32 1.18
N GLU A 252 -0.20 -14.60 1.00
CA GLU A 252 -1.22 -13.58 0.78
C GLU A 252 -2.36 -13.77 1.77
N ILE A 253 -2.76 -12.68 2.46
CA ILE A 253 -3.76 -12.69 3.52
C ILE A 253 -4.81 -11.64 3.23
N GLU A 254 -6.09 -11.98 3.31
CA GLU A 254 -7.18 -11.00 3.36
C GLU A 254 -7.29 -10.47 4.79
N LEU A 255 -6.95 -9.19 4.99
CA LEU A 255 -7.04 -8.53 6.29
C LEU A 255 -8.45 -7.97 6.53
N LEU A 256 -9.08 -7.44 5.51
CA LEU A 256 -10.43 -6.88 5.55
C LEU A 256 -11.21 -7.28 4.29
N PRO A 257 -12.47 -7.72 4.41
CA PRO A 257 -13.31 -8.00 3.24
C PRO A 257 -13.77 -6.70 2.56
N GLN A 258 -13.82 -6.70 1.23
CA GLN A 258 -14.40 -5.60 0.46
C GLN A 258 -15.93 -5.63 0.60
N ARG A 259 -16.52 -4.60 1.23
CA ARG A 259 -17.97 -4.42 1.42
C ARG A 259 -18.55 -3.36 0.50
N GLN A 260 -17.72 -2.42 0.02
CA GLN A 260 -18.09 -1.46 -1.01
C GLN A 260 -18.03 -2.09 -2.40
N ALA A 261 -18.44 -1.33 -3.43
CA ALA A 261 -18.39 -1.80 -4.80
C ALA A 261 -16.97 -2.25 -5.18
N ALA A 262 -16.88 -3.45 -5.74
CA ALA A 262 -15.61 -3.97 -6.23
C ALA A 262 -15.09 -3.14 -7.42
N GLU A 263 -13.80 -3.24 -7.66
CA GLU A 263 -13.18 -2.64 -8.84
C GLU A 263 -13.84 -3.19 -10.12
N PRO A 264 -14.26 -2.31 -11.07
CA PRO A 264 -14.83 -2.76 -12.32
C PRO A 264 -13.88 -3.65 -13.11
N VAL A 265 -14.37 -4.78 -13.60
CA VAL A 265 -13.61 -5.70 -14.45
C VAL A 265 -13.90 -5.45 -15.93
N GLY A 266 -12.89 -5.66 -16.78
CA GLY A 266 -13.01 -5.43 -18.21
C GLY A 266 -12.92 -3.95 -18.61
N ARG A 267 -12.88 -3.71 -19.92
CA ARG A 267 -12.85 -2.33 -20.46
C ARG A 267 -14.21 -1.67 -20.28
N ALA A 268 -14.20 -0.41 -19.89
CA ALA A 268 -15.43 0.38 -19.88
C ALA A 268 -16.03 0.43 -21.30
N PRO A 269 -17.36 0.34 -21.45
CA PRO A 269 -18.00 0.53 -22.75
C PRO A 269 -17.59 1.89 -23.34
N ARG A 270 -17.32 1.93 -24.65
CA ARG A 270 -17.07 3.20 -25.33
C ARG A 270 -18.29 4.12 -25.16
N LEU A 271 -18.04 5.41 -24.93
CA LEU A 271 -19.11 6.42 -24.85
C LEU A 271 -19.65 6.75 -26.25
N TRP A 272 -18.81 6.50 -27.25
CA TRP A 272 -19.10 6.77 -28.66
C TRP A 272 -18.81 5.50 -29.48
N PRO A 273 -19.58 5.21 -30.52
CA PRO A 273 -19.36 4.06 -31.39
C PRO A 273 -18.05 4.14 -32.16
#